data_6d142ba52d1e4b613a1e9caf9ea950e4
#
_entry.id   6d142ba52d1e4b613a1e9caf9ea950e4
#
_cell.length_a   1.000
_cell.length_b   1.000
_cell.length_c   1.000
_cell.angle_alpha   90.00
_cell.angle_beta   90.00
_cell.angle_gamma   90.00
#
_symmetry.space_group_name_H-M   'P 1'
#
loop_
_entity.id
_entity.type
_entity.pdbx_description
1 polymer ?
#
loop_
_entity_poly.entity_id
_entity_poly.type
_entity_poly.pdbx_seq_one_letter_code
_entity_poly.pdbx_strand_id
1 'polypeptide(L)'
;MKKITEMSRLVLASLMIIAATAAMAQSQTVTITLKNGTIKKYTSWDSIRYVGGEWNTTGGIGVKIYTNGSTVSDDYLYSQMDNFVITTPIISVAAPVISPNGGTITGPTTVTITAETGATIYYTTDGTYPTSSATALTATTNVTLTVTQTTTIRAIAMRHNNFSSETSAVFTMQTPADNNVNANWKETSYGIPESGPKNYTNSAATYTQAWRLEYPHINTSNNSMVVVHATSQYGISLSIELDKSQRANRWSCFEMHNGVPNNNVGRYNGNFMVDDCVPQQYQVTHSEYTTGQYTTSCTNLDGSTTTLFARGHVCASEDRQSHSDQNKQTFFTSNIHPQYQQHNGGLWGRMESKVQDWGYSSSFRDTLYVCKGATIANVTLDGNTVSGTIPYSEVKTKFGVTLTGTLTIPRYWYMAILCYKNGSYHAMAFWTEQINSTCRNTTLSSCMISIDELEQRTGIDFFCNLPDDIENTVEATVETSFWNVTN
;
A
#
# COMPACT_ATOMS: atom_id res chain seq x y z
N MET A 1 48.70 -8.01 -45.34
CA MET A 1 47.31 -8.48 -45.30
C MET A 1 47.14 -9.95 -44.85
N LYS A 2 47.91 -10.93 -45.37
CA LYS A 2 47.78 -12.33 -44.90
C LYS A 2 48.07 -12.57 -43.43
N LYS A 3 49.04 -11.86 -42.81
CA LYS A 3 49.34 -12.00 -41.36
C LYS A 3 48.25 -11.45 -40.45
N ILE A 4 47.49 -10.46 -40.87
CA ILE A 4 46.39 -9.86 -40.07
C ILE A 4 45.16 -10.80 -40.07
N THR A 5 44.92 -11.52 -41.16
CA THR A 5 43.85 -12.52 -41.26
C THR A 5 44.13 -13.77 -40.39
N GLU A 6 45.38 -14.15 -40.21
CA GLU A 6 45.76 -15.26 -39.34
C GLU A 6 45.70 -14.87 -37.84
N MET A 7 46.13 -13.63 -37.50
CA MET A 7 45.98 -13.12 -36.12
C MET A 7 44.52 -12.96 -35.71
N SER A 8 43.64 -12.51 -36.62
CA SER A 8 42.20 -12.43 -36.29
C SER A 8 41.56 -13.81 -36.11
N ARG A 9 42.05 -14.83 -36.79
CA ARG A 9 41.59 -16.22 -36.63
C ARG A 9 42.11 -16.85 -35.33
N LEU A 10 43.32 -16.54 -34.88
CA LEU A 10 43.85 -16.98 -33.58
C LEU A 10 43.14 -16.31 -32.41
N VAL A 11 42.81 -15.01 -32.52
CA VAL A 11 42.05 -14.28 -31.51
C VAL A 11 40.60 -14.81 -31.40
N LEU A 12 39.98 -15.17 -32.53
CA LEU A 12 38.67 -15.82 -32.52
C LEU A 12 38.73 -17.21 -31.90
N ALA A 13 39.77 -18.01 -32.15
CA ALA A 13 39.93 -19.32 -31.55
C ALA A 13 40.19 -19.26 -30.04
N SER A 14 40.98 -18.28 -29.57
CA SER A 14 41.19 -18.06 -28.11
C SER A 14 39.94 -17.53 -27.39
N LEU A 15 39.14 -16.69 -28.03
CA LEU A 15 37.83 -16.28 -27.47
C LEU A 15 36.83 -17.45 -27.44
N MET A 16 36.85 -18.35 -28.41
CA MET A 16 35.98 -19.54 -28.42
C MET A 16 36.35 -20.57 -27.33
N ILE A 17 37.61 -20.67 -26.94
CA ILE A 17 38.05 -21.55 -25.84
C ILE A 17 37.48 -21.07 -24.49
N ILE A 18 37.35 -19.75 -24.28
CA ILE A 18 36.78 -19.17 -23.05
C ILE A 18 35.25 -19.34 -23.02
N ALA A 19 34.58 -19.26 -24.17
CA ALA A 19 33.13 -19.47 -24.24
C ALA A 19 32.73 -20.94 -24.08
N ALA A 20 33.58 -21.89 -24.45
CA ALA A 20 33.28 -23.31 -24.34
C ALA A 20 33.34 -23.88 -22.92
N THR A 21 34.01 -23.22 -21.99
CA THR A 21 34.09 -23.66 -20.58
C THR A 21 32.98 -23.15 -19.67
N ALA A 22 32.20 -22.15 -20.12
CA ALA A 22 31.21 -21.45 -19.26
C ALA A 22 29.73 -21.77 -19.57
N ALA A 23 29.41 -22.43 -20.67
CA ALA A 23 28.03 -22.61 -21.11
C ALA A 23 27.62 -24.08 -21.23
N MET A 24 27.35 -24.71 -20.11
CA MET A 24 27.06 -26.16 -20.04
C MET A 24 25.57 -26.53 -20.21
N ALA A 25 24.72 -25.68 -20.79
CA ALA A 25 23.28 -25.94 -20.79
C ALA A 25 22.56 -25.90 -22.15
N GLN A 26 23.23 -25.60 -23.26
CA GLN A 26 22.58 -25.51 -24.57
C GLN A 26 23.18 -26.48 -25.60
N SER A 27 22.33 -27.18 -26.35
CA SER A 27 22.77 -28.00 -27.48
C SER A 27 23.29 -27.09 -28.60
N GLN A 28 24.59 -27.00 -28.71
CA GLN A 28 25.25 -26.27 -29.81
C GLN A 28 25.54 -27.23 -30.95
N THR A 29 25.47 -26.74 -32.18
CA THR A 29 25.92 -27.48 -33.35
C THR A 29 27.23 -26.88 -33.82
N VAL A 30 28.29 -27.68 -33.88
CA VAL A 30 29.54 -27.32 -34.53
C VAL A 30 29.50 -27.85 -35.96
N THR A 31 29.67 -26.97 -36.93
CA THR A 31 29.73 -27.31 -38.33
C THR A 31 31.10 -26.93 -38.87
N ILE A 32 31.83 -27.91 -39.44
CA ILE A 32 33.12 -27.71 -40.09
C ILE A 32 32.95 -28.01 -41.57
N THR A 33 33.26 -27.05 -42.41
CA THR A 33 33.28 -27.22 -43.85
C THR A 33 34.75 -27.28 -44.30
N LEU A 34 35.14 -28.35 -44.93
CA LEU A 34 36.44 -28.50 -45.42
C LEU A 34 36.56 -27.97 -46.89
N LYS A 35 37.77 -27.59 -47.33
CA LYS A 35 38.03 -27.04 -48.68
C LYS A 35 37.67 -28.01 -49.80
N ASN A 36 37.62 -29.31 -49.56
CA ASN A 36 37.15 -30.31 -50.50
C ASN A 36 35.61 -30.44 -50.54
N GLY A 37 34.87 -29.56 -49.86
CA GLY A 37 33.43 -29.59 -49.84
C GLY A 37 32.81 -30.52 -48.77
N THR A 38 33.63 -31.26 -48.04
CA THR A 38 33.11 -32.14 -46.97
C THR A 38 32.57 -31.32 -45.79
N ILE A 39 31.35 -31.61 -45.31
CA ILE A 39 30.75 -30.97 -44.17
C ILE A 39 30.65 -31.99 -43.02
N LYS A 40 31.19 -31.64 -41.87
CA LYS A 40 31.07 -32.39 -40.63
C LYS A 40 30.25 -31.61 -39.65
N LYS A 41 29.26 -32.26 -39.00
CA LYS A 41 28.38 -31.65 -37.97
C LYS A 41 28.44 -32.47 -36.71
N TYR A 42 28.55 -31.78 -35.59
CA TYR A 42 28.53 -32.32 -34.25
C TYR A 42 27.35 -31.63 -33.52
N THR A 43 26.29 -32.40 -33.23
CA THR A 43 24.99 -31.84 -32.86
C THR A 43 24.62 -32.08 -31.41
N SER A 44 25.49 -32.72 -30.63
CA SER A 44 25.24 -32.95 -29.20
C SER A 44 26.40 -32.40 -28.40
N TRP A 45 26.08 -31.45 -27.54
CA TRP A 45 27.06 -30.88 -26.64
C TRP A 45 27.61 -31.91 -25.64
N ASP A 46 26.79 -32.87 -25.22
CA ASP A 46 27.23 -34.00 -24.39
C ASP A 46 28.24 -34.90 -25.10
N SER A 47 28.31 -34.80 -26.42
CA SER A 47 29.22 -35.56 -27.30
C SER A 47 30.54 -34.82 -27.62
N ILE A 48 30.63 -33.53 -27.26
CA ILE A 48 31.81 -32.69 -27.59
C ILE A 48 32.49 -32.29 -26.28
N ARG A 49 33.64 -32.86 -26.05
CA ARG A 49 34.38 -32.61 -24.81
C ARG A 49 35.37 -31.45 -24.90
N TYR A 50 35.87 -31.14 -26.08
CA TYR A 50 36.89 -30.14 -26.25
C TYR A 50 37.01 -29.68 -27.69
N VAL A 51 37.17 -28.37 -27.84
CA VAL A 51 37.54 -27.73 -29.09
C VAL A 51 38.81 -26.94 -28.82
N GLY A 52 39.94 -27.37 -29.27
CA GLY A 52 41.22 -26.75 -28.94
C GLY A 52 42.07 -26.48 -30.14
N GLY A 53 43.03 -25.57 -29.98
CA GLY A 53 43.93 -25.11 -31.03
C GLY A 53 45.36 -25.51 -30.87
N GLU A 54 45.68 -26.77 -30.82
CA GLU A 54 47.08 -27.19 -30.93
C GLU A 54 47.27 -28.48 -31.70
N TRP A 55 48.28 -28.59 -32.67
CA TRP A 55 49.16 -29.56 -32.83
C TRP A 55 49.23 -30.38 -34.01
N ASN A 56 49.91 -31.02 -34.21
CA ASN A 56 50.27 -32.36 -34.63
C ASN A 56 51.79 -32.52 -34.77
N THR A 57 52.23 -33.71 -35.00
CA THR A 57 53.66 -34.06 -35.24
C THR A 57 54.28 -33.32 -36.42
N THR A 58 53.51 -32.56 -37.20
CA THR A 58 53.93 -31.81 -38.40
C THR A 58 53.75 -30.28 -38.22
N GLY A 59 53.42 -29.79 -37.05
CA GLY A 59 53.39 -28.35 -36.71
C GLY A 59 52.22 -27.54 -37.27
N GLY A 60 51.08 -28.15 -37.57
CA GLY A 60 49.88 -27.46 -38.02
C GLY A 60 49.03 -26.98 -36.86
N ILE A 61 48.29 -25.87 -37.04
CA ILE A 61 47.28 -25.36 -36.11
C ILE A 61 45.90 -25.77 -36.60
N GLY A 62 45.05 -26.29 -35.71
CA GLY A 62 43.72 -26.78 -36.07
C GLY A 62 42.76 -26.94 -34.88
N VAL A 63 41.68 -27.66 -35.08
CA VAL A 63 40.64 -27.96 -34.08
C VAL A 63 40.62 -29.48 -33.86
N LYS A 64 40.60 -29.86 -32.58
CA LYS A 64 40.33 -31.23 -32.12
C LYS A 64 38.97 -31.32 -31.53
N ILE A 65 38.16 -32.27 -31.97
CA ILE A 65 36.82 -32.51 -31.40
C ILE A 65 36.80 -33.93 -30.83
N TYR A 66 36.60 -34.03 -29.54
CA TYR A 66 36.39 -35.29 -28.85
C TYR A 66 34.88 -35.47 -28.62
N THR A 67 34.32 -36.53 -29.13
CA THR A 67 32.97 -36.92 -28.79
C THR A 67 32.92 -37.49 -27.37
N ASN A 68 31.81 -37.33 -26.69
CA ASN A 68 31.68 -37.73 -25.28
C ASN A 68 32.06 -39.20 -25.07
N GLY A 69 33.00 -39.45 -24.13
CA GLY A 69 33.52 -40.77 -23.84
C GLY A 69 34.62 -41.26 -24.72
N SER A 70 34.99 -40.56 -25.81
CA SER A 70 36.06 -40.94 -26.71
C SER A 70 37.42 -40.37 -26.25
N THR A 71 38.48 -41.17 -26.36
CA THR A 71 39.86 -40.73 -26.18
C THR A 71 40.51 -40.34 -27.53
N VAL A 72 39.80 -40.56 -28.65
CA VAL A 72 40.23 -40.23 -29.99
C VAL A 72 39.49 -38.97 -30.45
N SER A 73 40.21 -38.01 -31.00
CA SER A 73 39.65 -36.77 -31.56
C SER A 73 39.50 -36.86 -33.05
N ASP A 74 38.47 -36.18 -33.58
CA ASP A 74 38.42 -35.77 -34.98
C ASP A 74 39.27 -34.51 -35.13
N ASP A 75 40.29 -34.56 -35.99
CA ASP A 75 41.33 -33.55 -36.15
C ASP A 75 41.16 -32.76 -37.44
N TYR A 76 41.06 -31.44 -37.34
CA TYR A 76 40.87 -30.55 -38.49
C TYR A 76 41.93 -29.45 -38.49
N LEU A 77 42.84 -29.45 -39.49
CA LEU A 77 43.78 -28.33 -39.65
C LEU A 77 43.10 -27.11 -40.26
N TYR A 78 43.40 -25.92 -39.76
CA TYR A 78 42.86 -24.68 -40.33
C TYR A 78 43.18 -24.51 -41.80
N SER A 79 44.30 -25.07 -42.24
CA SER A 79 44.65 -25.09 -43.66
C SER A 79 43.68 -25.91 -44.51
N GLN A 80 42.98 -26.86 -43.94
CA GLN A 80 42.05 -27.77 -44.63
C GLN A 80 40.57 -27.27 -44.48
N MET A 81 40.32 -26.35 -43.56
CA MET A 81 38.97 -25.82 -43.35
C MET A 81 38.69 -24.64 -44.28
N ASP A 82 37.49 -24.60 -44.82
CA ASP A 82 36.91 -23.45 -45.49
C ASP A 82 36.09 -22.61 -44.51
N ASN A 83 35.33 -23.28 -43.65
CA ASN A 83 34.49 -22.61 -42.66
C ASN A 83 34.37 -23.44 -41.37
N PHE A 84 34.22 -22.73 -40.25
CA PHE A 84 33.95 -23.29 -38.94
C PHE A 84 32.87 -22.44 -38.25
N VAL A 85 31.71 -23.03 -37.97
CA VAL A 85 30.55 -22.34 -37.42
C VAL A 85 30.06 -23.06 -36.18
N ILE A 86 29.85 -22.33 -35.11
CA ILE A 86 29.12 -22.78 -33.95
C ILE A 86 27.73 -22.12 -34.00
N THR A 87 26.68 -22.93 -34.06
CA THR A 87 25.30 -22.45 -34.03
C THR A 87 24.71 -22.81 -32.70
N THR A 88 24.30 -21.82 -31.95
CA THR A 88 23.48 -22.00 -30.74
C THR A 88 22.02 -21.89 -31.13
N PRO A 89 21.20 -22.92 -30.95
CA PRO A 89 19.78 -22.79 -31.23
C PRO A 89 19.17 -21.71 -30.29
N ILE A 90 18.35 -20.86 -30.86
CA ILE A 90 17.54 -19.96 -30.08
C ILE A 90 16.46 -20.84 -29.39
N ILE A 91 16.64 -21.09 -28.10
CA ILE A 91 15.61 -21.77 -27.31
C ILE A 91 14.60 -20.71 -26.94
N SER A 92 13.45 -20.76 -27.57
CA SER A 92 12.29 -19.98 -27.16
C SER A 92 11.65 -20.64 -25.92
N VAL A 93 11.52 -19.90 -24.85
CA VAL A 93 10.82 -20.31 -23.64
C VAL A 93 9.41 -19.74 -23.72
N ALA A 94 8.39 -20.62 -23.57
CA ALA A 94 7.01 -20.17 -23.58
C ALA A 94 6.70 -19.34 -22.33
N ALA A 95 5.95 -18.25 -22.50
CA ALA A 95 5.49 -17.44 -21.36
C ALA A 95 4.60 -18.29 -20.43
N PRO A 96 4.68 -18.07 -19.11
CA PRO A 96 3.79 -18.74 -18.16
C PRO A 96 2.33 -18.41 -18.46
N VAL A 97 1.43 -19.33 -18.09
CA VAL A 97 0.00 -19.11 -18.17
C VAL A 97 -0.55 -18.89 -16.74
N ILE A 98 -1.24 -17.79 -16.55
CA ILE A 98 -1.96 -17.48 -15.30
C ILE A 98 -3.43 -17.78 -15.52
N SER A 99 -4.02 -18.62 -14.69
CA SER A 99 -5.44 -19.01 -14.81
C SER A 99 -6.16 -18.96 -13.45
N PRO A 100 -7.28 -18.23 -13.35
CA PRO A 100 -7.84 -17.32 -14.35
C PRO A 100 -6.87 -16.16 -14.67
N ASN A 101 -7.04 -15.54 -15.83
CA ASN A 101 -6.16 -14.45 -16.30
C ASN A 101 -6.67 -13.07 -15.83
N GLY A 102 -6.74 -12.90 -14.51
CA GLY A 102 -7.24 -11.65 -13.90
C GLY A 102 -8.75 -11.51 -13.94
N GLY A 103 -9.20 -10.31 -13.67
CA GLY A 103 -10.62 -9.93 -13.65
C GLY A 103 -11.14 -9.62 -12.26
N THR A 104 -12.44 -9.29 -12.19
CA THR A 104 -13.11 -8.99 -10.93
C THR A 104 -13.40 -10.29 -10.16
N ILE A 105 -13.01 -10.32 -8.89
CA ILE A 105 -13.26 -11.44 -7.98
C ILE A 105 -14.15 -10.97 -6.82
N THR A 106 -15.09 -11.83 -6.39
CA THR A 106 -16.06 -11.50 -5.32
C THR A 106 -15.74 -12.20 -4.00
N GLY A 107 -14.64 -12.93 -3.94
CA GLY A 107 -14.20 -13.68 -2.77
C GLY A 107 -12.85 -14.37 -3.03
N PRO A 108 -12.37 -15.18 -2.08
CA PRO A 108 -11.11 -15.92 -2.24
C PRO A 108 -11.11 -16.71 -3.56
N THR A 109 -10.14 -16.42 -4.41
CA THR A 109 -10.05 -17.03 -5.76
C THR A 109 -8.75 -17.79 -5.90
N THR A 110 -8.84 -19.04 -6.29
CA THR A 110 -7.66 -19.86 -6.58
C THR A 110 -7.11 -19.51 -7.95
N VAL A 111 -5.83 -19.17 -8.02
CA VAL A 111 -5.09 -18.84 -9.23
C VAL A 111 -3.96 -19.83 -9.41
N THR A 112 -3.80 -20.34 -10.62
CA THR A 112 -2.66 -21.21 -10.97
C THR A 112 -1.75 -20.53 -11.98
N ILE A 113 -0.43 -20.67 -11.77
CA ILE A 113 0.60 -20.27 -12.73
C ILE A 113 1.26 -21.55 -13.24
N THR A 114 1.21 -21.76 -14.55
CA THR A 114 1.81 -22.92 -15.19
C THR A 114 2.86 -22.50 -16.21
N ALA A 115 3.89 -23.31 -16.39
CA ALA A 115 4.90 -23.11 -17.41
C ALA A 115 5.24 -24.43 -18.10
N GLU A 116 6.02 -24.37 -19.16
CA GLU A 116 6.50 -25.56 -19.85
C GLU A 116 7.35 -26.46 -18.92
N THR A 117 7.32 -27.75 -19.19
CA THR A 117 8.06 -28.74 -18.39
C THR A 117 9.55 -28.43 -18.32
N GLY A 118 10.10 -28.41 -17.11
CA GLY A 118 11.52 -28.13 -16.85
C GLY A 118 11.88 -26.65 -16.82
N ALA A 119 10.92 -25.75 -16.91
CA ALA A 119 11.13 -24.34 -16.65
C ALA A 119 11.02 -24.00 -15.16
N THR A 120 11.73 -22.98 -14.72
CA THR A 120 11.55 -22.34 -13.41
C THR A 120 10.66 -21.12 -13.57
N ILE A 121 9.62 -21.02 -12.79
CA ILE A 121 8.71 -19.87 -12.75
C ILE A 121 9.27 -18.88 -11.73
N TYR A 122 9.45 -17.61 -12.14
CA TYR A 122 9.69 -16.44 -11.29
C TYR A 122 8.40 -15.64 -11.27
N TYR A 123 7.90 -15.31 -10.09
CA TYR A 123 6.64 -14.56 -10.00
C TYR A 123 6.61 -13.62 -8.79
N THR A 124 5.78 -12.58 -8.89
CA THR A 124 5.45 -11.64 -7.82
C THR A 124 3.93 -11.53 -7.68
N THR A 125 3.46 -11.10 -6.52
CA THR A 125 2.04 -10.86 -6.23
C THR A 125 1.74 -9.40 -5.88
N ASP A 126 2.76 -8.55 -5.95
CA ASP A 126 2.70 -7.11 -5.65
C ASP A 126 2.83 -6.22 -6.89
N GLY A 127 2.85 -6.83 -8.08
CA GLY A 127 2.98 -6.11 -9.35
C GLY A 127 4.40 -5.69 -9.73
N THR A 128 5.41 -5.98 -8.90
CA THR A 128 6.81 -5.72 -9.22
C THR A 128 7.35 -6.70 -10.26
N TYR A 129 8.44 -6.33 -10.96
CA TYR A 129 8.99 -7.14 -12.05
C TYR A 129 9.74 -8.38 -11.51
N PRO A 130 9.38 -9.63 -11.90
CA PRO A 130 9.85 -10.84 -11.21
C PRO A 130 11.36 -11.08 -11.21
N THR A 131 12.10 -10.59 -12.20
CA THR A 131 13.55 -10.83 -12.27
C THR A 131 14.39 -9.79 -11.53
N SER A 132 13.79 -8.71 -11.04
CA SER A 132 14.48 -7.62 -10.33
C SER A 132 13.89 -7.30 -8.95
N SER A 133 12.77 -7.91 -8.59
CA SER A 133 12.09 -7.66 -7.33
C SER A 133 12.73 -8.42 -6.17
N ALA A 134 12.82 -7.75 -5.02
CA ALA A 134 13.21 -8.39 -3.76
C ALA A 134 12.11 -9.34 -3.19
N THR A 135 10.87 -9.16 -3.64
CA THR A 135 9.71 -10.00 -3.25
C THR A 135 9.45 -11.16 -4.20
N ALA A 136 10.30 -11.32 -5.23
CA ALA A 136 10.13 -12.38 -6.21
C ALA A 136 10.25 -13.78 -5.58
N LEU A 137 9.30 -14.62 -5.94
CA LEU A 137 9.26 -16.04 -5.57
C LEU A 137 9.61 -16.91 -6.79
N THR A 138 10.10 -18.12 -6.52
CA THR A 138 10.47 -19.08 -7.57
C THR A 138 9.84 -20.44 -7.32
N ALA A 139 9.47 -21.13 -8.42
CA ALA A 139 8.97 -22.49 -8.38
C ALA A 139 9.41 -23.29 -9.60
N THR A 140 9.68 -24.59 -9.40
CA THR A 140 10.04 -25.54 -10.47
C THR A 140 8.84 -26.41 -10.89
N THR A 141 7.70 -26.19 -10.26
CA THR A 141 6.41 -26.84 -10.54
C THR A 141 5.34 -25.76 -10.69
N ASN A 142 4.14 -26.14 -11.11
CA ASN A 142 3.01 -25.23 -11.16
C ASN A 142 2.75 -24.62 -9.77
N VAL A 143 2.43 -23.34 -9.76
CA VAL A 143 2.12 -22.57 -8.54
C VAL A 143 0.61 -22.47 -8.38
N THR A 144 0.12 -22.66 -7.18
CA THR A 144 -1.27 -22.41 -6.81
C THR A 144 -1.31 -21.37 -5.69
N LEU A 145 -2.04 -20.29 -5.91
CA LEU A 145 -2.18 -19.16 -5.00
C LEU A 145 -3.66 -18.95 -4.68
N THR A 146 -3.96 -18.43 -3.50
CA THR A 146 -5.30 -17.92 -3.17
C THR A 146 -5.22 -16.40 -3.10
N VAL A 147 -5.91 -15.75 -4.02
CA VAL A 147 -6.03 -14.29 -4.06
C VAL A 147 -7.27 -13.90 -3.25
N THR A 148 -7.06 -13.09 -2.20
CA THR A 148 -8.12 -12.66 -1.27
C THR A 148 -8.34 -11.15 -1.28
N GLN A 149 -7.54 -10.41 -2.04
CA GLN A 149 -7.59 -8.95 -2.17
C GLN A 149 -7.20 -8.53 -3.59
N THR A 150 -7.33 -7.25 -3.92
CA THR A 150 -6.82 -6.73 -5.20
C THR A 150 -5.32 -7.03 -5.30
N THR A 151 -4.93 -7.74 -6.37
CA THR A 151 -3.59 -8.30 -6.51
C THR A 151 -3.16 -8.26 -7.97
N THR A 152 -1.95 -7.81 -8.24
CA THR A 152 -1.32 -7.94 -9.55
C THR A 152 -0.27 -9.04 -9.50
N ILE A 153 -0.50 -10.11 -10.27
CA ILE A 153 0.44 -11.21 -10.42
C ILE A 153 1.23 -11.00 -11.70
N ARG A 154 2.56 -11.08 -11.61
CA ARG A 154 3.46 -11.08 -12.77
C ARG A 154 4.31 -12.33 -12.74
N ALA A 155 4.53 -12.95 -13.90
CA ALA A 155 5.28 -14.19 -14.00
C ALA A 155 6.14 -14.25 -15.27
N ILE A 156 7.33 -14.84 -15.15
CA ILE A 156 8.28 -15.11 -16.22
C ILE A 156 8.79 -16.53 -16.03
N ALA A 157 8.90 -17.30 -17.09
CA ALA A 157 9.53 -18.61 -17.07
C ALA A 157 11.01 -18.51 -17.49
N MET A 158 11.88 -19.32 -16.89
CA MET A 158 13.26 -19.46 -17.27
C MET A 158 13.60 -20.93 -17.52
N ARG A 159 14.22 -21.21 -18.66
CA ARG A 159 14.76 -22.52 -19.00
C ARG A 159 16.09 -22.36 -19.75
N HIS A 160 17.09 -23.15 -19.37
CA HIS A 160 18.43 -23.10 -19.98
C HIS A 160 19.02 -21.68 -20.04
N ASN A 161 18.85 -20.88 -18.95
CA ASN A 161 19.28 -19.49 -18.84
C ASN A 161 18.61 -18.52 -19.85
N ASN A 162 17.54 -18.94 -20.52
CA ASN A 162 16.71 -18.04 -21.34
C ASN A 162 15.41 -17.75 -20.62
N PHE A 163 15.04 -16.47 -20.60
CA PHE A 163 13.77 -16.02 -20.06
C PHE A 163 12.70 -15.95 -21.15
N SER A 164 11.49 -16.28 -20.79
CA SER A 164 10.30 -16.03 -21.61
C SER A 164 9.93 -14.54 -21.65
N SER A 165 8.96 -14.19 -22.47
CA SER A 165 8.18 -12.98 -22.23
C SER A 165 7.40 -13.10 -20.92
N GLU A 166 7.03 -11.95 -20.35
CA GLU A 166 6.22 -11.85 -19.14
C GLU A 166 4.76 -12.15 -19.42
N THR A 167 4.06 -12.71 -18.43
CA THR A 167 2.60 -12.74 -18.32
C THR A 167 2.20 -12.00 -17.06
N SER A 168 1.16 -11.16 -17.14
CA SER A 168 0.62 -10.40 -16.02
C SER A 168 -0.90 -10.59 -15.93
N ALA A 169 -1.42 -10.69 -14.72
CA ALA A 169 -2.84 -10.79 -14.44
C ALA A 169 -3.21 -9.90 -13.25
N VAL A 170 -4.20 -9.03 -13.44
CA VAL A 170 -4.73 -8.15 -12.39
C VAL A 170 -6.05 -8.73 -11.91
N PHE A 171 -6.13 -8.99 -10.61
CA PHE A 171 -7.33 -9.40 -9.91
C PHE A 171 -7.84 -8.21 -9.11
N THR A 172 -9.06 -7.78 -9.37
CA THR A 172 -9.70 -6.72 -8.63
C THR A 172 -10.76 -7.32 -7.71
N MET A 173 -10.56 -7.22 -6.39
CA MET A 173 -11.57 -7.66 -5.45
C MET A 173 -12.78 -6.74 -5.58
N GLN A 174 -13.91 -7.29 -6.01
CA GLN A 174 -15.16 -6.58 -5.92
C GLN A 174 -15.60 -6.62 -4.46
N THR A 175 -15.45 -5.51 -3.76
CA THR A 175 -16.26 -5.31 -2.57
C THR A 175 -17.73 -5.34 -3.01
N PRO A 176 -18.63 -6.06 -2.29
CA PRO A 176 -20.05 -5.93 -2.54
C PRO A 176 -20.36 -4.44 -2.63
N ALA A 177 -21.12 -4.03 -3.64
CA ALA A 177 -21.56 -2.66 -3.76
C ALA A 177 -22.31 -2.31 -2.47
N ASP A 178 -21.59 -1.79 -1.49
CA ASP A 178 -22.21 -1.15 -0.33
C ASP A 178 -22.87 0.09 -0.91
N ASN A 179 -24.19 0.08 -1.03
CA ASN A 179 -25.00 1.23 -1.42
C ASN A 179 -24.96 2.31 -0.32
N ASN A 180 -23.77 2.60 0.21
CA ASN A 180 -23.54 3.44 1.39
C ASN A 180 -23.41 4.92 1.06
N VAL A 181 -23.66 5.29 -0.17
CA VAL A 181 -23.81 6.69 -0.52
C VAL A 181 -25.19 7.10 -0.07
N ASN A 182 -25.28 8.09 0.79
CA ASN A 182 -26.55 8.70 1.16
C ASN A 182 -27.35 8.97 -0.13
N ALA A 183 -28.55 8.39 -0.27
CA ALA A 183 -29.41 8.53 -1.46
C ALA A 183 -29.72 9.98 -1.82
N ASN A 184 -29.53 10.92 -0.89
CA ASN A 184 -29.66 12.37 -1.06
C ASN A 184 -28.34 13.07 -1.40
N TRP A 185 -27.24 12.33 -1.52
CA TRP A 185 -25.96 12.91 -1.85
C TRP A 185 -25.96 13.36 -3.32
N LYS A 186 -25.72 14.65 -3.52
CA LYS A 186 -25.45 15.24 -4.83
C LYS A 186 -24.09 15.93 -4.74
N GLU A 187 -23.15 15.47 -5.53
CA GLU A 187 -21.91 16.17 -5.74
C GLU A 187 -22.23 17.54 -6.33
N THR A 188 -22.06 18.57 -5.53
CA THR A 188 -22.12 19.95 -6.03
C THR A 188 -20.69 20.39 -6.27
N SER A 189 -20.39 20.80 -7.48
CA SER A 189 -19.09 21.30 -7.91
C SER A 189 -18.77 22.63 -7.23
N TYR A 190 -18.46 22.62 -5.95
CA TYR A 190 -17.87 23.75 -5.26
C TYR A 190 -16.38 23.58 -5.20
N GLY A 191 -15.65 24.27 -6.09
CA GLY A 191 -14.26 24.66 -5.91
C GLY A 191 -13.25 23.58 -5.53
N ILE A 192 -13.66 22.34 -5.61
CA ILE A 192 -12.77 21.20 -5.43
C ILE A 192 -11.95 21.13 -6.72
N PRO A 193 -10.63 21.23 -6.65
CA PRO A 193 -9.84 21.10 -7.86
C PRO A 193 -10.09 19.72 -8.47
N GLU A 194 -10.86 19.64 -9.55
CA GLU A 194 -10.85 18.44 -10.42
C GLU A 194 -9.47 18.17 -11.01
N SER A 195 -8.52 19.07 -10.78
CA SER A 195 -7.20 19.14 -11.38
C SER A 195 -6.05 19.05 -10.38
N GLY A 196 -6.27 18.55 -9.16
CA GLY A 196 -5.17 18.18 -8.26
C GLY A 196 -4.31 17.09 -8.90
N PRO A 197 -3.04 17.00 -8.53
CA PRO A 197 -2.20 15.89 -8.96
C PRO A 197 -2.88 14.60 -8.54
N LYS A 198 -3.22 13.80 -9.54
CA LYS A 198 -3.97 12.57 -9.34
C LYS A 198 -2.99 11.42 -9.14
N ASN A 199 -2.34 11.35 -8.00
CA ASN A 199 -1.78 10.09 -7.57
C ASN A 199 -2.94 9.27 -7.02
N TYR A 200 -3.41 8.30 -7.80
CA TYR A 200 -4.62 7.56 -7.49
C TYR A 200 -4.29 6.28 -6.73
N THR A 201 -3.64 6.34 -5.61
CA THR A 201 -3.44 5.16 -4.78
C THR A 201 -4.78 4.51 -4.42
N ASN A 202 -5.82 5.33 -4.23
CA ASN A 202 -7.20 4.87 -4.04
C ASN A 202 -8.00 4.71 -5.36
N SER A 203 -7.39 4.81 -6.54
CA SER A 203 -8.10 4.84 -7.82
C SER A 203 -8.91 3.57 -8.14
N ALA A 204 -8.56 2.45 -7.52
CA ALA A 204 -9.31 1.20 -7.60
C ALA A 204 -10.44 1.10 -6.57
N ALA A 205 -10.60 2.09 -5.69
CA ALA A 205 -11.65 2.10 -4.70
C ALA A 205 -13.02 2.30 -5.38
N THR A 206 -14.04 1.64 -4.83
CA THR A 206 -15.43 1.72 -5.30
C THR A 206 -16.04 3.10 -5.08
N TYR A 207 -15.35 3.95 -4.32
CA TYR A 207 -15.81 5.27 -3.91
C TYR A 207 -15.25 6.35 -4.83
N THR A 208 -16.13 7.05 -5.52
CA THR A 208 -15.77 8.07 -6.53
C THR A 208 -15.00 9.26 -5.95
N GLN A 209 -15.04 9.45 -4.63
CA GLN A 209 -14.37 10.54 -3.90
C GLN A 209 -12.99 10.17 -3.36
N ALA A 210 -12.61 8.90 -3.40
CA ALA A 210 -11.42 8.37 -2.75
C ALA A 210 -10.08 8.94 -3.26
N TRP A 211 -10.12 9.70 -4.37
CA TRP A 211 -8.98 10.44 -4.90
C TRP A 211 -8.68 11.76 -4.17
N ARG A 212 -9.54 12.20 -3.27
CA ARG A 212 -9.39 13.46 -2.55
C ARG A 212 -8.23 13.37 -1.54
N LEU A 213 -7.57 14.51 -1.31
CA LEU A 213 -6.35 14.54 -0.51
C LEU A 213 -6.57 14.28 0.99
N GLU A 214 -7.76 14.52 1.51
CA GLU A 214 -8.08 14.21 2.90
C GLU A 214 -8.25 12.70 3.19
N TYR A 215 -8.41 11.87 2.13
CA TYR A 215 -8.59 10.43 2.29
C TYR A 215 -7.26 9.73 2.51
N PRO A 216 -7.12 8.97 3.59
CA PRO A 216 -6.05 7.98 3.68
C PRO A 216 -6.30 6.82 2.72
N HIS A 217 -5.32 5.93 2.60
CA HIS A 217 -5.51 4.69 1.88
C HIS A 217 -6.64 3.87 2.51
N ILE A 218 -7.68 3.58 1.72
CA ILE A 218 -8.87 2.87 2.19
C ILE A 218 -8.51 1.41 2.44
N ASN A 219 -8.88 0.90 3.61
CA ASN A 219 -8.67 -0.50 3.95
C ASN A 219 -9.56 -1.39 3.06
N THR A 220 -8.93 -2.27 2.29
CA THR A 220 -9.60 -3.17 1.33
C THR A 220 -10.16 -4.45 1.97
N SER A 221 -10.07 -4.59 3.30
CA SER A 221 -10.63 -5.77 3.98
C SER A 221 -12.16 -5.81 3.88
N ASN A 222 -12.74 -7.00 3.89
CA ASN A 222 -14.19 -7.19 3.88
C ASN A 222 -14.89 -6.56 5.10
N ASN A 223 -14.14 -6.20 6.14
CA ASN A 223 -14.67 -5.55 7.35
C ASN A 223 -14.70 -4.03 7.22
N SER A 224 -14.02 -3.44 6.24
CA SER A 224 -14.07 -2.00 6.02
C SER A 224 -15.29 -1.59 5.20
N MET A 225 -15.82 -0.42 5.50
CA MET A 225 -16.76 0.31 4.66
C MET A 225 -16.53 1.81 4.80
N VAL A 226 -16.67 2.54 3.70
CA VAL A 226 -16.61 4.00 3.69
C VAL A 226 -18.01 4.58 3.57
N VAL A 227 -18.34 5.52 4.43
CA VAL A 227 -19.59 6.29 4.43
C VAL A 227 -19.27 7.73 4.08
N VAL A 228 -20.00 8.30 3.14
CA VAL A 228 -19.81 9.68 2.68
C VAL A 228 -21.05 10.48 3.02
N HIS A 229 -20.90 11.54 3.81
CA HIS A 229 -21.95 12.49 4.12
C HIS A 229 -21.75 13.77 3.34
N ALA A 230 -22.84 14.30 2.80
CA ALA A 230 -22.82 15.53 2.02
C ALA A 230 -24.06 16.37 2.27
N THR A 231 -24.01 17.62 1.80
CA THR A 231 -25.17 18.51 1.71
C THR A 231 -25.29 19.04 0.30
N SER A 232 -26.50 19.35 -0.13
CA SER A 232 -26.73 19.91 -1.47
C SER A 232 -26.09 21.29 -1.67
N GLN A 233 -25.80 22.02 -0.59
CA GLN A 233 -25.25 23.37 -0.65
C GLN A 233 -23.73 23.39 -0.64
N TYR A 234 -23.07 22.50 0.13
CA TYR A 234 -21.62 22.54 0.37
C TYR A 234 -20.89 21.26 -0.03
N GLY A 235 -21.56 20.35 -0.74
CA GLY A 235 -20.96 19.08 -1.14
C GLY A 235 -20.63 18.18 0.02
N ILE A 236 -19.50 17.48 -0.04
CA ILE A 236 -19.06 16.52 0.98
C ILE A 236 -18.83 17.27 2.31
N SER A 237 -19.43 16.74 3.35
CA SER A 237 -19.31 17.22 4.73
C SER A 237 -18.18 16.51 5.46
N LEU A 238 -18.27 15.19 5.52
CA LEU A 238 -17.25 14.31 6.08
C LEU A 238 -17.40 12.91 5.46
N SER A 239 -16.30 12.19 5.45
CA SER A 239 -16.28 10.78 5.07
C SER A 239 -15.70 9.96 6.21
N ILE A 240 -16.22 8.76 6.40
CA ILE A 240 -15.92 7.89 7.55
C ILE A 240 -15.53 6.52 7.03
N GLU A 241 -14.43 5.95 7.51
CA GLU A 241 -14.18 4.51 7.38
C GLU A 241 -14.60 3.80 8.67
N LEU A 242 -15.52 2.85 8.53
CA LEU A 242 -16.05 2.02 9.61
C LEU A 242 -15.50 0.61 9.52
N ASP A 243 -15.03 0.05 10.63
CA ASP A 243 -14.82 -1.39 10.77
C ASP A 243 -16.15 -2.06 11.16
N LYS A 244 -16.69 -2.86 10.23
CA LYS A 244 -18.00 -3.54 10.38
C LYS A 244 -17.98 -4.56 11.52
N SER A 245 -16.86 -5.25 11.73
CA SER A 245 -16.76 -6.28 12.77
C SER A 245 -16.76 -5.70 14.18
N GLN A 246 -16.17 -4.52 14.34
CA GLN A 246 -16.10 -3.80 15.61
C GLN A 246 -17.21 -2.75 15.76
N ARG A 247 -17.93 -2.45 14.68
CA ARG A 247 -18.90 -1.36 14.58
C ARG A 247 -18.28 -0.03 15.04
N ALA A 248 -17.07 0.23 14.61
CA ALA A 248 -16.22 1.28 15.14
C ALA A 248 -15.61 2.12 14.01
N ASN A 249 -15.58 3.42 14.20
CA ASN A 249 -14.91 4.37 13.30
C ASN A 249 -13.41 4.14 13.31
N ARG A 250 -12.81 4.04 12.13
CA ARG A 250 -11.37 3.98 11.96
C ARG A 250 -10.79 5.37 11.80
N TRP A 251 -11.44 6.18 10.96
CA TRP A 251 -11.13 7.58 10.74
C TRP A 251 -12.34 8.32 10.16
N SER A 252 -12.34 9.64 10.36
CA SER A 252 -13.24 10.60 9.70
C SER A 252 -12.40 11.68 9.04
N CYS A 253 -12.61 11.91 7.73
CA CYS A 253 -11.87 12.93 7.00
C CYS A 253 -12.77 13.98 6.36
N PHE A 254 -12.21 15.18 6.17
CA PHE A 254 -12.90 16.34 5.66
C PHE A 254 -11.94 17.44 5.23
N GLU A 255 -12.44 18.41 4.46
CA GLU A 255 -11.70 19.63 4.10
C GLU A 255 -12.31 20.87 4.75
N MET A 256 -11.46 21.89 4.92
CA MET A 256 -11.84 23.24 5.35
C MET A 256 -11.21 24.26 4.38
N HIS A 257 -12.05 25.01 3.68
CA HIS A 257 -11.67 26.03 2.71
C HIS A 257 -12.74 27.12 2.59
N ASN A 258 -12.49 28.17 1.81
CA ASN A 258 -13.41 29.31 1.75
C ASN A 258 -14.79 28.98 1.13
N GLY A 259 -14.89 27.89 0.34
CA GLY A 259 -16.17 27.40 -0.18
C GLY A 259 -17.04 26.72 0.89
N VAL A 260 -16.47 26.37 2.05
CA VAL A 260 -17.17 25.78 3.21
C VAL A 260 -16.92 26.69 4.42
N PRO A 261 -17.55 27.88 4.48
CA PRO A 261 -17.25 28.90 5.47
C PRO A 261 -17.79 28.50 6.86
N ASN A 262 -17.25 29.11 7.90
CA ASN A 262 -17.84 29.04 9.22
C ASN A 262 -19.03 30.03 9.30
N ASN A 263 -20.25 29.51 9.19
CA ASN A 263 -21.48 30.31 9.34
C ASN A 263 -22.00 30.31 10.78
N ASN A 264 -21.24 29.67 11.69
CA ASN A 264 -21.61 29.57 13.12
C ASN A 264 -23.07 29.12 13.33
N VAL A 265 -23.44 28.02 12.65
CA VAL A 265 -24.82 27.49 12.72
C VAL A 265 -25.18 26.96 14.09
N GLY A 266 -24.21 26.88 15.00
CA GLY A 266 -24.38 26.37 16.34
C GLY A 266 -24.34 24.84 16.40
N ARG A 267 -24.16 24.35 17.64
CA ARG A 267 -24.10 22.92 17.89
C ARG A 267 -25.51 22.32 17.79
N TYR A 268 -25.65 21.19 17.10
CA TYR A 268 -26.89 20.43 17.09
C TYR A 268 -27.30 20.05 18.55
N ASN A 269 -28.53 20.32 18.90
CA ASN A 269 -29.06 20.16 20.26
C ASN A 269 -29.86 18.87 20.49
N GLY A 270 -29.92 18.00 19.47
CA GLY A 270 -30.59 16.71 19.55
C GLY A 270 -29.71 15.60 20.12
N ASN A 271 -30.27 14.40 20.20
CA ASN A 271 -29.54 13.21 20.59
C ASN A 271 -28.59 12.74 19.48
N PHE A 272 -27.60 11.96 19.87
CA PHE A 272 -26.80 11.17 18.91
C PHE A 272 -27.70 10.17 18.19
N MET A 273 -27.48 9.97 16.92
CA MET A 273 -28.36 9.23 16.03
C MET A 273 -27.61 8.08 15.39
N VAL A 274 -28.35 7.03 15.04
CA VAL A 274 -27.84 6.03 14.09
C VAL A 274 -27.57 6.70 12.75
N ASP A 275 -26.60 6.16 12.02
CA ASP A 275 -26.24 6.65 10.71
C ASP A 275 -27.02 5.84 9.66
N ASP A 276 -27.94 6.49 8.95
CA ASP A 276 -28.79 5.83 7.96
C ASP A 276 -27.99 5.26 6.75
N CYS A 277 -26.75 5.70 6.57
CA CYS A 277 -25.84 5.17 5.56
C CYS A 277 -25.13 3.87 6.00
N VAL A 278 -25.20 3.53 7.30
CA VAL A 278 -24.63 2.30 7.86
C VAL A 278 -25.71 1.23 7.96
N PRO A 279 -25.51 0.03 7.39
CA PRO A 279 -26.46 -1.08 7.52
C PRO A 279 -26.75 -1.41 8.99
N GLN A 280 -27.99 -1.72 9.30
CA GLN A 280 -28.51 -1.88 10.70
C GLN A 280 -27.63 -2.80 11.56
N GLN A 281 -27.10 -3.87 11.01
CA GLN A 281 -26.27 -4.84 11.76
C GLN A 281 -24.91 -4.26 12.19
N TYR A 282 -24.46 -3.15 11.60
CA TYR A 282 -23.20 -2.49 11.92
C TYR A 282 -23.39 -1.17 12.67
N GLN A 283 -24.63 -0.75 12.85
CA GLN A 283 -24.94 0.48 13.60
C GLN A 283 -24.66 0.30 15.08
N VAL A 284 -24.18 1.38 15.70
CA VAL A 284 -24.17 1.56 17.15
C VAL A 284 -25.29 2.53 17.50
N THR A 285 -26.04 2.23 18.53
CA THR A 285 -27.17 3.08 18.95
C THR A 285 -26.75 4.02 20.08
N HIS A 286 -27.47 5.15 20.22
CA HIS A 286 -27.28 6.05 21.34
C HIS A 286 -27.44 5.33 22.70
N SER A 287 -28.38 4.39 22.80
CA SER A 287 -28.65 3.66 24.03
C SER A 287 -27.48 2.76 24.45
N GLU A 288 -26.67 2.23 23.53
CA GLU A 288 -25.52 1.42 23.91
C GLU A 288 -24.50 2.20 24.73
N TYR A 289 -24.34 3.51 24.49
CA TYR A 289 -23.48 4.37 25.31
C TYR A 289 -24.05 4.61 26.72
N THR A 290 -25.36 4.61 26.88
CA THR A 290 -26.02 4.94 28.18
C THR A 290 -26.32 3.70 29.00
N THR A 291 -26.75 2.60 28.38
CA THR A 291 -27.08 1.33 29.05
C THR A 291 -25.88 0.51 29.44
N GLY A 292 -24.72 0.66 28.67
CA GLY A 292 -23.48 -0.05 28.92
C GLY A 292 -22.64 0.50 30.09
N GLN A 293 -23.14 1.46 30.82
CA GLN A 293 -22.49 2.14 31.96
C GLN A 293 -21.29 3.02 31.59
N TYR A 294 -21.14 3.36 30.31
CA TYR A 294 -20.04 4.24 29.85
C TYR A 294 -20.13 5.65 30.45
N THR A 295 -21.34 6.13 30.71
CA THR A 295 -21.60 7.45 31.32
C THR A 295 -21.72 7.42 32.83
N THR A 296 -21.35 6.33 33.50
CA THR A 296 -21.31 6.25 34.96
C THR A 296 -20.33 7.28 35.54
N SER A 297 -20.67 7.91 36.65
CA SER A 297 -19.78 8.83 37.35
C SER A 297 -18.59 8.09 37.95
N CYS A 298 -17.42 8.68 37.83
CA CYS A 298 -16.17 8.18 38.44
C CYS A 298 -15.36 9.33 39.03
N THR A 299 -14.43 9.00 39.89
CA THR A 299 -13.42 9.95 40.38
C THR A 299 -12.27 10.05 39.38
N ASN A 300 -11.97 11.24 38.97
CA ASN A 300 -10.85 11.54 38.05
C ASN A 300 -9.52 11.50 38.79
N LEU A 301 -8.40 11.55 38.00
CA LEU A 301 -7.04 11.60 38.56
C LEU A 301 -6.78 12.85 39.43
N ASP A 302 -7.53 13.94 39.21
CA ASP A 302 -7.44 15.19 39.97
C ASP A 302 -8.40 15.21 41.19
N GLY A 303 -9.07 14.09 41.49
CA GLY A 303 -10.02 13.98 42.60
C GLY A 303 -11.41 14.53 42.32
N SER A 304 -11.64 15.17 41.19
CA SER A 304 -13.00 15.63 40.80
C SER A 304 -13.87 14.44 40.35
N THR A 305 -15.19 14.63 40.36
CA THR A 305 -16.14 13.62 39.90
C THR A 305 -16.81 14.07 38.61
N THR A 306 -16.79 13.20 37.59
CA THR A 306 -17.48 13.43 36.32
C THR A 306 -17.95 12.10 35.72
N THR A 307 -18.64 12.13 34.59
CA THR A 307 -18.92 10.92 33.82
C THR A 307 -17.61 10.32 33.29
N LEU A 308 -17.52 8.99 33.33
CA LEU A 308 -16.30 8.29 32.93
C LEU A 308 -15.98 8.54 31.44
N PHE A 309 -16.92 8.26 30.55
CA PHE A 309 -16.76 8.50 29.13
C PHE A 309 -17.74 9.53 28.58
N ALA A 310 -17.23 10.43 27.77
CA ALA A 310 -18.01 11.19 26.79
C ALA A 310 -18.37 10.32 25.61
N ARG A 311 -19.31 10.76 24.82
CA ARG A 311 -19.51 10.36 23.44
C ARG A 311 -18.57 11.23 22.60
N GLY A 312 -17.32 10.78 22.48
CA GLY A 312 -16.24 11.54 21.83
C GLY A 312 -16.45 11.56 20.33
N HIS A 313 -16.53 12.75 19.76
CA HIS A 313 -16.56 12.95 18.33
C HIS A 313 -15.18 12.65 17.72
N VAL A 314 -15.15 12.03 16.55
CA VAL A 314 -13.95 11.97 15.71
C VAL A 314 -13.86 13.27 14.90
N CYS A 315 -14.85 13.57 14.05
CA CYS A 315 -15.03 14.89 13.47
C CYS A 315 -15.91 15.73 14.40
N ALA A 316 -15.36 16.79 14.98
CA ALA A 316 -16.06 17.62 15.95
C ALA A 316 -17.22 18.40 15.32
N SER A 317 -18.23 18.76 16.14
CA SER A 317 -19.34 19.59 15.69
C SER A 317 -18.87 20.97 15.21
N GLU A 318 -17.86 21.52 15.87
CA GLU A 318 -17.25 22.81 15.52
C GLU A 318 -16.43 22.76 14.22
N ASP A 319 -16.06 21.57 13.73
CA ASP A 319 -15.43 21.41 12.42
C ASP A 319 -16.42 21.61 11.26
N ARG A 320 -17.71 21.48 11.51
CA ARG A 320 -18.80 21.49 10.52
C ARG A 320 -19.84 22.56 10.86
N GLN A 321 -19.45 23.84 10.73
CA GLN A 321 -20.27 25.00 11.08
C GLN A 321 -20.85 25.75 9.87
N SER A 322 -20.74 25.19 8.66
CA SER A 322 -21.23 25.84 7.45
C SER A 322 -22.74 25.69 7.25
N HIS A 323 -23.28 24.53 7.64
CA HIS A 323 -24.71 24.19 7.51
C HIS A 323 -25.17 23.33 8.67
N SER A 324 -26.42 23.52 9.08
CA SER A 324 -27.02 22.75 10.19
C SER A 324 -27.01 21.23 9.93
N ASP A 325 -27.20 20.81 8.68
CA ASP A 325 -27.15 19.38 8.34
C ASP A 325 -25.73 18.83 8.41
N GLN A 326 -24.70 19.60 8.00
CA GLN A 326 -23.30 19.19 8.19
C GLN A 326 -22.99 19.04 9.68
N ASN A 327 -23.44 19.98 10.51
CA ASN A 327 -23.25 19.90 11.94
C ASN A 327 -23.98 18.68 12.53
N LYS A 328 -25.23 18.44 12.11
CA LYS A 328 -26.02 17.28 12.54
C LYS A 328 -25.36 15.96 12.16
N GLN A 329 -24.73 15.85 10.99
CA GLN A 329 -24.03 14.65 10.54
C GLN A 329 -22.88 14.25 11.47
N THR A 330 -22.25 15.19 12.18
CA THR A 330 -21.21 14.86 13.17
C THR A 330 -21.75 14.10 14.38
N PHE A 331 -23.06 14.11 14.62
CA PHE A 331 -23.74 13.40 15.72
C PHE A 331 -24.20 11.99 15.36
N PHE A 332 -23.86 11.50 14.16
CA PHE A 332 -24.05 10.09 13.86
C PHE A 332 -23.11 9.23 14.71
N THR A 333 -23.64 8.13 15.23
CA THR A 333 -22.87 7.20 16.07
C THR A 333 -21.71 6.54 15.35
N SER A 334 -21.71 6.54 14.02
CA SER A 334 -20.57 6.16 13.17
C SER A 334 -19.35 7.10 13.32
N ASN A 335 -19.55 8.31 13.85
CA ASN A 335 -18.51 9.31 14.11
C ASN A 335 -18.11 9.40 15.59
N ILE A 336 -18.47 8.42 16.41
CA ILE A 336 -18.40 8.53 17.88
C ILE A 336 -17.69 7.32 18.49
N HIS A 337 -16.83 7.59 19.49
CA HIS A 337 -16.24 6.58 20.37
C HIS A 337 -16.45 6.89 21.85
N PRO A 338 -16.39 5.88 22.73
CA PRO A 338 -16.20 6.12 24.14
C PRO A 338 -14.85 6.82 24.38
N GLN A 339 -14.87 8.04 24.89
CA GLN A 339 -13.67 8.83 25.17
C GLN A 339 -13.72 9.31 26.61
N TYR A 340 -12.64 9.16 27.38
CA TYR A 340 -12.62 9.69 28.73
C TYR A 340 -13.05 11.16 28.74
N GLN A 341 -14.02 11.50 29.59
CA GLN A 341 -14.61 12.85 29.63
C GLN A 341 -13.54 13.92 29.82
N GLN A 342 -12.55 13.66 30.67
CA GLN A 342 -11.47 14.61 30.93
C GLN A 342 -10.54 14.79 29.72
N HIS A 343 -10.26 13.72 28.98
CA HIS A 343 -9.49 13.81 27.75
C HIS A 343 -10.26 14.57 26.66
N ASN A 344 -11.55 14.22 26.47
CA ASN A 344 -12.43 14.87 25.49
C ASN A 344 -12.53 16.38 25.68
N GLY A 345 -12.83 16.84 26.91
CA GLY A 345 -12.93 18.26 27.24
C GLY A 345 -11.58 18.94 27.55
N GLY A 346 -10.49 18.18 27.54
CA GLY A 346 -9.16 18.65 27.91
C GLY A 346 -8.21 18.74 26.70
N LEU A 347 -7.26 17.82 26.64
CA LEU A 347 -6.21 17.84 25.61
C LEU A 347 -6.77 17.71 24.19
N TRP A 348 -7.71 16.79 23.97
CA TRP A 348 -8.35 16.61 22.67
C TRP A 348 -9.08 17.86 22.20
N GLY A 349 -9.91 18.47 23.08
CA GLY A 349 -10.62 19.71 22.75
C GLY A 349 -9.69 20.88 22.43
N ARG A 350 -8.49 20.95 23.04
CA ARG A 350 -7.48 21.96 22.68
C ARG A 350 -6.89 21.72 21.30
N MET A 351 -6.64 20.43 20.93
CA MET A 351 -6.21 20.06 19.59
C MET A 351 -7.28 20.41 18.54
N GLU A 352 -8.54 20.08 18.82
CA GLU A 352 -9.67 20.45 17.96
C GLU A 352 -9.75 21.96 17.74
N SER A 353 -9.68 22.75 18.81
CA SER A 353 -9.70 24.21 18.71
C SER A 353 -8.56 24.73 17.84
N LYS A 354 -7.37 24.13 17.94
CA LYS A 354 -6.22 24.53 17.12
C LYS A 354 -6.42 24.23 15.64
N VAL A 355 -6.98 23.06 15.30
CA VAL A 355 -7.34 22.72 13.93
C VAL A 355 -8.41 23.66 13.37
N GLN A 356 -9.39 24.05 14.19
CA GLN A 356 -10.45 25.00 13.82
C GLN A 356 -9.87 26.41 13.58
N ASP A 357 -8.94 26.87 14.43
CA ASP A 357 -8.22 28.15 14.24
C ASP A 357 -7.54 28.18 12.86
N TRP A 358 -6.84 27.11 12.49
CA TRP A 358 -6.21 27.01 11.19
C TRP A 358 -7.23 26.86 10.05
N GLY A 359 -8.19 25.98 10.24
CA GLY A 359 -9.16 25.61 9.21
C GLY A 359 -10.11 26.72 8.84
N TYR A 360 -10.44 27.61 9.76
CA TYR A 360 -11.31 28.77 9.49
C TYR A 360 -10.55 30.06 9.16
N SER A 361 -9.20 30.03 9.20
CA SER A 361 -8.37 31.18 8.88
C SER A 361 -7.92 31.17 7.41
N SER A 362 -8.52 31.98 6.58
CA SER A 362 -8.09 32.15 5.17
C SER A 362 -6.69 32.73 5.02
N SER A 363 -6.17 33.42 6.02
CA SER A 363 -4.79 33.87 6.05
C SER A 363 -3.80 32.74 6.28
N PHE A 364 -4.20 31.70 7.00
CA PHE A 364 -3.36 30.53 7.31
C PHE A 364 -3.33 29.53 6.15
N ARG A 365 -4.47 29.22 5.56
CA ARG A 365 -4.60 28.16 4.56
C ARG A 365 -5.36 28.63 3.31
N ASP A 366 -5.13 27.97 2.17
CA ASP A 366 -6.05 27.96 1.04
C ASP A 366 -7.03 26.79 1.22
N THR A 367 -6.52 25.60 1.51
CA THR A 367 -7.29 24.44 1.96
C THR A 367 -6.57 23.71 3.10
N LEU A 368 -7.33 23.27 4.11
CA LEU A 368 -6.86 22.36 5.15
C LEU A 368 -7.58 21.03 4.96
N TYR A 369 -6.80 19.98 4.71
CA TYR A 369 -7.26 18.60 4.64
C TYR A 369 -7.02 17.95 5.99
N VAL A 370 -8.04 17.31 6.54
CA VAL A 370 -7.99 16.78 7.91
C VAL A 370 -8.53 15.35 7.92
N CYS A 371 -7.75 14.44 8.49
CA CYS A 371 -8.18 13.10 8.83
C CYS A 371 -7.98 12.88 10.33
N LYS A 372 -9.06 12.75 11.09
CA LYS A 372 -9.05 12.43 12.51
C LYS A 372 -9.43 10.98 12.73
N GLY A 373 -8.86 10.36 13.75
CA GLY A 373 -9.20 8.98 14.08
C GLY A 373 -8.87 8.60 15.52
N ALA A 374 -9.26 7.37 15.81
CA ALA A 374 -8.95 6.73 17.07
C ALA A 374 -8.59 5.26 16.83
N THR A 375 -7.71 4.71 17.63
CA THR A 375 -7.18 3.37 17.39
C THR A 375 -8.18 2.29 17.79
N ILE A 376 -8.51 1.42 16.87
CA ILE A 376 -9.41 0.27 17.09
C ILE A 376 -8.70 -1.08 16.89
N ALA A 377 -7.41 -1.05 16.56
CA ALA A 377 -6.53 -2.19 16.36
C ALA A 377 -5.22 -1.97 17.12
N ASN A 378 -4.35 -2.95 17.11
CA ASN A 378 -3.00 -2.78 17.63
C ASN A 378 -2.25 -1.70 16.87
N VAL A 379 -1.33 -1.04 17.54
CA VAL A 379 -0.46 0.01 17.00
C VAL A 379 1.00 -0.34 17.25
N THR A 380 1.91 0.31 16.52
CA THR A 380 3.35 0.15 16.72
C THR A 380 3.90 1.38 17.43
N LEU A 381 4.45 1.21 18.64
CA LEU A 381 5.14 2.26 19.38
C LEU A 381 6.56 1.82 19.69
N ASP A 382 7.54 2.64 19.33
CA ASP A 382 8.98 2.33 19.53
C ASP A 382 9.37 0.93 19.03
N GLY A 383 8.82 0.54 17.87
CA GLY A 383 9.04 -0.77 17.26
C GLY A 383 8.30 -1.94 17.92
N ASN A 384 7.46 -1.69 18.92
CA ASN A 384 6.71 -2.73 19.62
C ASN A 384 5.22 -2.65 19.27
N THR A 385 4.61 -3.81 19.04
CA THR A 385 3.15 -3.90 18.88
C THR A 385 2.49 -3.81 20.26
N VAL A 386 1.63 -2.81 20.44
CA VAL A 386 0.85 -2.59 21.67
C VAL A 386 -0.64 -2.51 21.35
N SER A 387 -1.48 -2.75 22.36
CA SER A 387 -2.94 -2.64 22.18
C SER A 387 -3.36 -1.20 21.92
N GLY A 388 -4.00 -0.95 20.78
CA GLY A 388 -4.63 0.34 20.49
C GLY A 388 -6.00 0.52 21.16
N THR A 389 -6.48 -0.46 21.96
CA THR A 389 -7.75 -0.38 22.65
C THR A 389 -7.58 -0.53 24.16
N ILE A 390 -8.54 -0.01 24.93
CA ILE A 390 -8.61 -0.15 26.38
C ILE A 390 -9.57 -1.30 26.69
N PRO A 391 -9.09 -2.41 27.27
CA PRO A 391 -9.97 -3.52 27.63
C PRO A 391 -10.86 -3.16 28.82
N TYR A 392 -12.05 -3.71 28.88
CA TYR A 392 -13.03 -3.47 29.96
C TYR A 392 -12.48 -3.87 31.33
N SER A 393 -11.62 -4.87 31.41
CA SER A 393 -10.92 -5.25 32.63
C SER A 393 -10.02 -4.14 33.18
N GLU A 394 -9.38 -3.38 32.31
CA GLU A 394 -8.56 -2.22 32.70
C GLU A 394 -9.45 -1.11 33.30
N VAL A 395 -10.58 -0.81 32.65
CA VAL A 395 -11.56 0.15 33.17
C VAL A 395 -12.06 -0.27 34.56
N LYS A 396 -12.40 -1.56 34.71
CA LYS A 396 -12.84 -2.08 36.02
C LYS A 396 -11.72 -1.95 37.07
N THR A 397 -10.50 -2.26 36.73
CA THR A 397 -9.37 -2.17 37.66
C THR A 397 -9.08 -0.73 38.07
N LYS A 398 -9.11 0.21 37.11
CA LYS A 398 -8.76 1.61 37.35
C LYS A 398 -9.89 2.40 38.06
N PHE A 399 -11.14 2.13 37.72
CA PHE A 399 -12.28 2.99 38.13
C PHE A 399 -13.36 2.23 38.90
N GLY A 400 -13.24 0.91 39.09
CA GLY A 400 -14.28 0.10 39.75
C GLY A 400 -15.55 -0.07 38.91
N VAL A 401 -15.59 0.46 37.68
CA VAL A 401 -16.78 0.43 36.80
C VAL A 401 -16.76 -0.83 35.95
N THR A 402 -17.83 -1.61 36.00
CA THR A 402 -18.03 -2.78 35.14
C THR A 402 -18.87 -2.38 33.95
N LEU A 403 -18.23 -2.26 32.78
CA LEU A 403 -18.92 -2.02 31.52
C LEU A 403 -19.60 -3.31 31.04
N THR A 404 -20.86 -3.17 30.56
CA THR A 404 -21.68 -4.30 30.09
C THR A 404 -21.94 -4.28 28.59
N GLY A 405 -21.47 -3.25 27.90
CA GLY A 405 -21.61 -3.11 26.45
C GLY A 405 -20.54 -3.86 25.63
N THR A 406 -20.51 -3.59 24.34
CA THR A 406 -19.58 -4.17 23.36
C THR A 406 -18.83 -3.10 22.55
N LEU A 407 -18.89 -1.83 22.98
CA LEU A 407 -18.26 -0.73 22.25
C LEU A 407 -16.74 -0.84 22.36
N THR A 408 -16.05 -0.67 21.25
CA THR A 408 -14.60 -0.53 21.24
C THR A 408 -14.20 0.78 21.90
N ILE A 409 -13.29 0.72 22.87
CA ILE A 409 -12.75 1.90 23.56
C ILE A 409 -11.34 2.13 23.00
N PRO A 410 -11.12 3.16 22.17
CA PRO A 410 -9.79 3.47 21.66
C PRO A 410 -8.83 3.83 22.80
N ARG A 411 -7.55 3.50 22.64
CA ARG A 411 -6.50 3.96 23.57
C ARG A 411 -5.85 5.24 23.10
N TYR A 412 -5.60 5.36 21.78
CA TYR A 412 -4.94 6.52 21.20
C TYR A 412 -5.89 7.25 20.24
N TRP A 413 -5.69 8.55 20.15
CA TRP A 413 -6.42 9.46 19.28
C TRP A 413 -5.44 10.26 18.47
N TYR A 414 -5.76 10.55 17.21
CA TYR A 414 -4.87 11.24 16.31
C TYR A 414 -5.61 12.19 15.35
N MET A 415 -4.87 13.15 14.82
CA MET A 415 -5.29 14.03 13.73
C MET A 415 -4.14 14.13 12.73
N ALA A 416 -4.32 13.65 11.50
CA ALA A 416 -3.45 13.94 10.37
C ALA A 416 -3.95 15.21 9.68
N ILE A 417 -3.07 16.15 9.41
CA ILE A 417 -3.42 17.49 8.93
C ILE A 417 -2.46 17.85 7.78
N LEU A 418 -3.03 18.19 6.63
CA LEU A 418 -2.31 18.68 5.47
C LEU A 418 -2.85 20.06 5.10
N CYS A 419 -1.97 21.07 5.08
CA CYS A 419 -2.31 22.41 4.66
C CYS A 419 -1.76 22.69 3.26
N TYR A 420 -2.62 23.14 2.37
CA TYR A 420 -2.20 23.76 1.11
C TYR A 420 -2.26 25.27 1.24
N LYS A 421 -1.14 25.94 0.99
CA LYS A 421 -1.02 27.39 1.06
C LYS A 421 -0.08 27.94 -0.01
N ASN A 422 -0.56 28.85 -0.84
CA ASN A 422 0.25 29.56 -1.84
C ASN A 422 1.10 28.65 -2.74
N GLY A 423 0.57 27.49 -3.14
CA GLY A 423 1.29 26.52 -3.99
C GLY A 423 2.17 25.52 -3.24
N SER A 424 2.23 25.57 -1.91
CA SER A 424 3.01 24.65 -1.09
C SER A 424 2.15 23.81 -0.17
N TYR A 425 2.59 22.60 0.11
CA TYR A 425 1.98 21.69 1.07
C TYR A 425 2.81 21.66 2.36
N HIS A 426 2.14 21.54 3.49
CA HIS A 426 2.73 21.39 4.83
C HIS A 426 1.91 20.36 5.59
N ALA A 427 2.55 19.35 6.16
CA ALA A 427 1.88 18.28 6.88
C ALA A 427 2.37 18.14 8.32
N MET A 428 1.50 17.67 9.19
CA MET A 428 1.81 17.27 10.56
C MET A 428 0.70 16.39 11.14
N ALA A 429 0.97 15.71 12.23
CA ALA A 429 -0.04 15.02 13.00
C ALA A 429 -0.01 15.39 14.48
N PHE A 430 -1.17 15.27 15.13
CA PHE A 430 -1.27 15.14 16.58
C PHE A 430 -1.50 13.68 16.96
N TRP A 431 -0.85 13.24 18.04
CA TRP A 431 -1.02 11.94 18.65
C TRP A 431 -1.14 12.05 20.15
N THR A 432 -2.12 11.36 20.75
CA THR A 432 -2.32 11.36 22.20
C THR A 432 -2.91 10.04 22.71
N GLU A 433 -2.48 9.59 23.88
CA GLU A 433 -3.18 8.54 24.62
C GLU A 433 -4.32 9.17 25.41
N GLN A 434 -5.52 8.56 25.33
CA GLN A 434 -6.60 9.03 26.19
C GLN A 434 -6.40 8.54 27.64
N ILE A 435 -6.32 9.50 28.53
CA ILE A 435 -6.27 9.25 29.98
C ILE A 435 -7.38 10.05 30.67
N ASN A 436 -7.80 9.61 31.85
CA ASN A 436 -8.84 10.34 32.61
C ASN A 436 -8.25 11.56 33.32
N SER A 437 -7.71 12.50 32.55
CA SER A 437 -7.11 13.76 32.96
C SER A 437 -7.31 14.81 31.87
N THR A 438 -7.46 16.08 32.26
CA THR A 438 -7.49 17.21 31.32
C THR A 438 -6.15 17.48 30.65
N CYS A 439 -5.07 16.92 31.18
CA CYS A 439 -3.69 17.12 30.70
C CYS A 439 -3.34 18.61 30.55
N ARG A 440 -3.73 19.46 31.50
CA ARG A 440 -3.55 20.92 31.41
C ARG A 440 -2.11 21.35 31.19
N ASN A 441 -1.15 20.59 31.73
CA ASN A 441 0.28 20.88 31.63
C ASN A 441 0.94 20.28 30.38
N THR A 442 0.21 19.48 29.58
CA THR A 442 0.71 18.93 28.34
C THR A 442 0.65 20.01 27.27
N THR A 443 1.77 20.33 26.64
CA THR A 443 1.80 21.29 25.54
C THR A 443 1.29 20.64 24.27
N LEU A 444 0.60 21.37 23.39
CA LEU A 444 0.17 20.83 22.11
C LEU A 444 1.39 20.46 21.25
N SER A 445 2.46 21.23 21.34
CA SER A 445 3.71 20.94 20.61
C SER A 445 4.34 19.59 21.00
N SER A 446 4.15 19.12 22.23
CA SER A 446 4.64 17.79 22.65
C SER A 446 3.81 16.61 22.10
N CYS A 447 2.67 16.91 21.49
CA CYS A 447 1.80 15.92 20.86
C CYS A 447 1.96 15.90 19.32
N MET A 448 2.83 16.76 18.77
CA MET A 448 3.10 16.84 17.34
C MET A 448 4.07 15.74 16.94
N ILE A 449 3.72 15.05 15.87
CA ILE A 449 4.58 14.05 15.20
C ILE A 449 4.50 14.26 13.69
N SER A 450 5.41 13.66 12.94
CA SER A 450 5.35 13.64 11.47
C SER A 450 4.23 12.71 10.99
N ILE A 451 3.83 12.83 9.73
CA ILE A 451 2.88 11.90 9.13
C ILE A 451 3.50 10.51 9.04
N ASP A 452 4.76 10.38 8.58
CA ASP A 452 5.49 9.09 8.55
C ASP A 452 5.46 8.37 9.91
N GLU A 453 5.64 9.14 11.01
CA GLU A 453 5.57 8.55 12.35
C GLU A 453 4.14 8.11 12.71
N LEU A 454 3.12 8.87 12.31
CA LEU A 454 1.73 8.48 12.50
C LEU A 454 1.39 7.21 11.72
N GLU A 455 1.86 7.10 10.49
CA GLU A 455 1.70 5.92 9.63
C GLU A 455 2.38 4.69 10.21
N GLN A 456 3.62 4.85 10.67
CA GLN A 456 4.32 3.77 11.37
C GLN A 456 3.55 3.28 12.60
N ARG A 457 2.89 4.20 13.34
CA ARG A 457 2.10 3.86 14.53
C ARG A 457 0.80 3.16 14.20
N THR A 458 0.09 3.63 13.17
CA THR A 458 -1.28 3.20 12.85
C THR A 458 -1.36 2.14 11.77
N GLY A 459 -0.37 2.06 10.88
CA GLY A 459 -0.42 1.28 9.66
C GLY A 459 -1.40 1.83 8.62
N ILE A 460 -1.79 3.09 8.75
CA ILE A 460 -2.66 3.81 7.81
C ILE A 460 -1.78 4.77 7.02
N ASP A 461 -1.87 4.73 5.71
CA ASP A 461 -1.18 5.59 4.75
C ASP A 461 -2.05 6.83 4.53
N PHE A 462 -1.61 7.99 5.05
CA PHE A 462 -2.34 9.25 5.00
C PHE A 462 -1.89 10.07 3.79
N PHE A 463 -2.79 10.89 3.26
CA PHE A 463 -2.55 11.78 2.12
C PHE A 463 -1.99 11.08 0.88
N CYS A 464 -2.16 9.77 0.78
CA CYS A 464 -1.70 8.85 -0.27
C CYS A 464 -2.09 9.26 -1.70
N ASN A 465 -2.91 10.28 -1.87
CA ASN A 465 -3.29 10.85 -3.15
C ASN A 465 -2.45 12.08 -3.54
N LEU A 466 -1.45 12.46 -2.74
CA LEU A 466 -0.41 13.40 -3.17
C LEU A 466 0.54 12.73 -4.19
N PRO A 467 1.22 13.50 -5.05
CA PRO A 467 2.36 12.97 -5.80
C PRO A 467 3.46 12.50 -4.86
N ASP A 468 4.07 11.34 -5.13
CA ASP A 468 5.05 10.67 -4.26
C ASP A 468 6.21 11.58 -3.83
N ASP A 469 6.68 12.49 -4.72
CA ASP A 469 7.77 13.43 -4.43
C ASP A 469 7.37 14.52 -3.43
N ILE A 470 6.11 14.95 -3.46
CA ILE A 470 5.55 15.91 -2.50
C ILE A 470 5.23 15.20 -1.19
N GLU A 471 4.51 14.06 -1.27
CA GLU A 471 4.13 13.22 -0.15
C GLU A 471 5.35 12.89 0.73
N ASN A 472 6.35 12.21 0.18
CA ASN A 472 7.59 11.86 0.88
C ASN A 472 8.32 13.06 1.51
N THR A 473 8.16 14.27 0.94
CA THR A 473 8.81 15.47 1.47
C THR A 473 8.07 16.04 2.66
N VAL A 474 6.74 16.16 2.56
CA VAL A 474 5.94 16.87 3.58
C VAL A 474 5.61 15.99 4.78
N GLU A 475 5.65 14.68 4.62
CA GLU A 475 5.32 13.71 5.65
C GLU A 475 6.50 13.35 6.55
N ALA A 476 7.73 13.45 6.03
CA ALA A 476 8.95 13.06 6.75
C ALA A 476 9.23 13.89 8.01
N THR A 477 8.84 15.17 8.02
CA THR A 477 9.18 16.08 9.12
C THR A 477 8.10 17.13 9.37
N VAL A 478 7.96 17.55 10.63
CA VAL A 478 7.07 18.65 11.00
C VAL A 478 7.78 20.00 10.84
N GLU A 479 7.28 20.85 9.98
CA GLU A 479 7.74 22.23 9.87
C GLU A 479 7.14 23.10 11.01
N THR A 480 7.76 23.05 12.19
CA THR A 480 7.25 23.70 13.40
C THR A 480 7.08 25.22 13.27
N SER A 481 7.90 25.86 12.43
CA SER A 481 7.82 27.31 12.14
C SER A 481 6.52 27.66 11.39
N PHE A 482 6.06 26.82 10.49
CA PHE A 482 4.81 27.00 9.77
C PHE A 482 3.60 26.83 10.71
N TRP A 483 3.57 25.73 11.44
CA TRP A 483 2.41 25.38 12.27
C TRP A 483 2.26 26.26 13.50
N ASN A 484 3.36 26.81 14.02
CA ASN A 484 3.41 27.75 15.14
C ASN A 484 2.44 27.36 16.28
N VAL A 485 2.61 26.14 16.78
CA VAL A 485 1.79 25.60 17.86
C VAL A 485 2.30 26.20 19.18
N THR A 486 1.70 27.29 19.59
CA THR A 486 1.84 27.83 20.95
C THR A 486 0.79 27.23 21.87
N ASN A 487 1.13 27.06 23.14
CA ASN A 487 0.23 26.48 24.18
C ASN A 487 -1.01 27.31 24.43
#